data_4c44713674b187eb26854f6dc65d35e5
#
_entry.id   4c44713674b187eb26854f6dc65d35e5
#
_cell.length_a   1.000
_cell.length_b   1.000
_cell.length_c   1.000
_cell.angle_alpha   90.00
_cell.angle_beta   90.00
_cell.angle_gamma   90.00
#
_symmetry.space_group_name_H-M   'P 1'
#
loop_
_entity.id
_entity.type
_entity.pdbx_description
1 polymer ?
#
loop_
_entity_poly.entity_id
_entity_poly.type
_entity_poly.pdbx_seq_one_letter_code
_entity_poly.pdbx_strand_id
1 'polypeptide(L)'
;RGALFRRDEDNRLACVAAVNLTDMELKSEQMRPCLEWLDGFSDRPAAPGRGEQGLCLPLDIGESGLWLLYLDSTFTDGPFAHLHQPELHTLSYLFASEVRSALRLKKVRDEESRHQKERFQSVVLQEDRNIAPLFGTGLGELLEQVRHVSVTDAPVLILGETGVGKEVMARQ
;
A
#
# COMPACT_ATOMS: atom_id res chain seq x y z
N ARG A 1 -16.12 -12.44 -7.93
CA ARG A 1 -14.71 -12.16 -7.63
C ARG A 1 -14.23 -10.98 -8.46
N GLY A 2 -13.19 -10.25 -8.04
CA GLY A 2 -12.65 -9.15 -8.80
C GLY A 2 -11.20 -8.87 -8.48
N ALA A 3 -10.48 -8.32 -9.46
CA ALA A 3 -9.10 -7.87 -9.26
C ALA A 3 -8.82 -6.61 -10.07
N LEU A 4 -8.04 -5.72 -9.48
CA LEU A 4 -7.56 -4.50 -10.11
C LEU A 4 -6.09 -4.73 -10.51
N PHE A 5 -5.83 -4.61 -11.78
CA PHE A 5 -4.48 -4.74 -12.34
C PHE A 5 -3.97 -3.39 -12.84
N ARG A 6 -2.67 -3.23 -12.80
CA ARG A 6 -1.95 -2.13 -13.43
C ARG A 6 -0.85 -2.70 -14.32
N ARG A 7 -0.76 -2.20 -15.55
CA ARG A 7 0.35 -2.47 -16.45
C ARG A 7 1.39 -1.36 -16.27
N ASP A 8 2.60 -1.76 -15.94
CA ASP A 8 3.73 -0.85 -15.77
C ASP A 8 4.37 -0.46 -17.12
N GLU A 9 5.39 0.38 -17.05
CA GLU A 9 6.15 0.85 -18.24
C GLU A 9 6.92 -0.29 -18.93
N ASP A 10 7.23 -1.36 -18.20
CA ASP A 10 7.85 -2.58 -18.73
C ASP A 10 6.83 -3.56 -19.33
N ASN A 11 5.57 -3.12 -19.48
CA ASN A 11 4.45 -3.92 -20.00
C ASN A 11 4.10 -5.14 -19.12
N ARG A 12 4.41 -5.10 -17.82
CA ARG A 12 4.08 -6.17 -16.88
C ARG A 12 2.76 -5.87 -16.18
N LEU A 13 1.92 -6.89 -16.13
CA LEU A 13 0.64 -6.81 -15.43
C LEU A 13 0.82 -7.15 -13.95
N ALA A 14 0.60 -6.18 -13.08
CA ALA A 14 0.68 -6.34 -11.63
C ALA A 14 -0.72 -6.23 -11.00
N CYS A 15 -1.08 -7.19 -10.14
CA CYS A 15 -2.29 -7.10 -9.33
C CYS A 15 -2.09 -6.08 -8.20
N VAL A 16 -2.92 -5.06 -8.17
CA VAL A 16 -2.86 -3.97 -7.17
C VAL A 16 -3.79 -4.26 -6.01
N ALA A 17 -4.95 -4.84 -6.28
CA ALA A 17 -5.94 -5.21 -5.29
C ALA A 17 -6.79 -6.38 -5.81
N ALA A 18 -7.25 -7.23 -4.91
CA ALA A 18 -8.16 -8.32 -5.22
C ALA A 18 -9.23 -8.46 -4.15
N VAL A 19 -10.42 -8.86 -4.56
CA VAL A 19 -11.57 -9.15 -3.70
C VAL A 19 -12.10 -10.54 -4.03
N ASN A 20 -12.17 -11.39 -3.01
CA ASN A 20 -12.56 -12.80 -3.15
C ASN A 20 -11.69 -13.59 -4.14
N LEU A 21 -10.43 -13.18 -4.29
CA LEU A 21 -9.37 -13.85 -5.02
C LEU A 21 -8.11 -13.84 -4.16
N THR A 22 -7.53 -14.99 -3.94
CA THR A 22 -6.28 -15.15 -3.22
C THR A 22 -5.07 -15.11 -4.17
N ASP A 23 -3.88 -14.82 -3.63
CA ASP A 23 -2.63 -14.87 -4.42
C ASP A 23 -2.38 -16.24 -5.04
N MET A 24 -2.84 -17.32 -4.38
CA MET A 24 -2.74 -18.67 -4.94
C MET A 24 -3.66 -18.87 -6.14
N GLU A 25 -4.90 -18.37 -6.07
CA GLU A 25 -5.84 -18.42 -7.19
C GLU A 25 -5.36 -17.60 -8.38
N LEU A 26 -4.83 -16.39 -8.13
CA LEU A 26 -4.26 -15.54 -9.18
C LEU A 26 -3.09 -16.19 -9.92
N LYS A 27 -2.33 -17.06 -9.23
CA LYS A 27 -1.21 -17.83 -9.82
C LYS A 27 -1.62 -19.22 -10.32
N SER A 28 -2.88 -19.60 -10.16
CA SER A 28 -3.37 -20.93 -10.56
C SER A 28 -3.48 -21.06 -12.07
N GLU A 29 -3.39 -22.30 -12.56
CA GLU A 29 -3.64 -22.62 -13.99
C GLU A 29 -5.05 -22.23 -14.44
N GLN A 30 -6.02 -22.18 -13.53
CA GLN A 30 -7.40 -21.76 -13.82
C GLN A 30 -7.51 -20.28 -14.19
N MET A 31 -6.65 -19.43 -13.60
CA MET A 31 -6.61 -17.99 -13.93
C MET A 31 -5.74 -17.67 -15.14
N ARG A 32 -4.93 -18.60 -15.60
CA ARG A 32 -4.01 -18.39 -16.70
C ARG A 32 -4.69 -17.89 -18.00
N PRO A 33 -5.80 -18.49 -18.46
CA PRO A 33 -6.51 -17.98 -19.65
C PRO A 33 -7.03 -16.54 -19.46
N CYS A 34 -7.44 -16.18 -18.24
CA CYS A 34 -7.90 -14.83 -17.91
C CYS A 34 -6.74 -13.83 -17.96
N LEU A 35 -5.59 -14.20 -17.42
CA LEU A 35 -4.38 -13.35 -17.43
C LEU A 35 -3.84 -13.17 -18.86
N GLU A 36 -3.82 -14.22 -19.67
CA GLU A 36 -3.44 -14.15 -21.09
C GLU A 36 -4.41 -13.26 -21.88
N TRP A 37 -5.71 -13.33 -21.57
CA TRP A 37 -6.70 -12.42 -22.14
C TRP A 37 -6.49 -10.97 -21.72
N LEU A 38 -6.19 -10.70 -20.44
CA LEU A 38 -5.86 -9.38 -19.93
C LEU A 38 -4.57 -8.83 -20.56
N ASP A 39 -3.59 -9.68 -20.80
CA ASP A 39 -2.33 -9.30 -21.48
C ASP A 39 -2.56 -8.89 -22.95
N GLY A 40 -3.62 -9.37 -23.56
CA GLY A 40 -4.03 -8.97 -24.92
C GLY A 40 -4.60 -7.55 -25.02
N PHE A 41 -4.94 -6.90 -23.90
CA PHE A 41 -5.37 -5.51 -23.91
C PHE A 41 -4.17 -4.59 -24.15
N SER A 42 -4.20 -3.82 -25.24
CA SER A 42 -3.15 -2.88 -25.62
C SER A 42 -3.29 -1.53 -24.89
N ASP A 43 -2.24 -0.70 -24.93
CA ASP A 43 -2.15 0.62 -24.28
C ASP A 43 -3.16 1.69 -24.75
N ARG A 44 -3.96 1.38 -25.74
CA ARG A 44 -5.07 2.26 -26.14
C ARG A 44 -6.26 1.94 -25.24
N PRO A 45 -7.14 2.93 -24.97
CA PRO A 45 -8.39 2.67 -24.27
C PRO A 45 -9.17 1.62 -25.10
N ALA A 46 -8.92 0.38 -24.78
CA ALA A 46 -9.60 -0.74 -25.40
C ALA A 46 -11.07 -0.66 -24.99
N ALA A 47 -11.95 -0.98 -25.90
CA ALA A 47 -13.35 -1.13 -25.54
C ALA A 47 -13.46 -2.20 -24.45
N PRO A 48 -14.33 -1.99 -23.44
CA PRO A 48 -14.59 -3.00 -22.44
C PRO A 48 -14.86 -4.34 -23.10
N GLY A 49 -14.22 -5.40 -22.61
CA GLY A 49 -14.29 -6.72 -23.22
C GLY A 49 -14.93 -7.74 -22.27
N ARG A 50 -15.57 -8.74 -22.86
CA ARG A 50 -16.12 -9.90 -22.16
C ARG A 50 -15.36 -11.15 -22.60
N GLY A 51 -14.83 -11.88 -21.63
CA GLY A 51 -14.38 -13.26 -21.82
C GLY A 51 -15.51 -14.25 -21.51
N GLU A 52 -15.26 -15.53 -21.72
CA GLU A 52 -16.26 -16.58 -21.45
C GLU A 52 -16.72 -16.59 -19.98
N GLN A 53 -15.86 -16.26 -19.05
CA GLN A 53 -16.12 -16.31 -17.61
C GLN A 53 -15.99 -14.96 -16.90
N GLY A 54 -15.56 -13.90 -17.59
CA GLY A 54 -15.27 -12.63 -16.94
C GLY A 54 -15.49 -11.40 -17.82
N LEU A 55 -15.42 -10.28 -17.15
CA LEU A 55 -15.51 -8.93 -17.70
C LEU A 55 -14.20 -8.20 -17.43
N CYS A 56 -13.64 -7.55 -18.43
CA CYS A 56 -12.51 -6.64 -18.28
C CYS A 56 -12.94 -5.21 -18.64
N LEU A 57 -12.72 -4.30 -17.71
CA LEU A 57 -13.01 -2.89 -17.86
C LEU A 57 -11.69 -2.11 -17.83
N PRO A 58 -11.25 -1.51 -18.93
CA PRO A 58 -10.13 -0.58 -18.92
C PRO A 58 -10.54 0.69 -18.18
N LEU A 59 -9.68 1.16 -17.25
CA LEU A 59 -9.96 2.31 -16.42
C LEU A 59 -8.99 3.44 -16.77
N ASP A 60 -9.53 4.56 -17.24
CA ASP A 60 -8.78 5.80 -17.38
C ASP A 60 -8.72 6.54 -16.03
N ILE A 61 -7.64 6.41 -15.33
CA ILE A 61 -7.44 7.08 -14.04
C ILE A 61 -6.54 8.33 -14.13
N GLY A 62 -6.11 8.70 -15.34
CA GLY A 62 -5.28 9.91 -15.57
C GLY A 62 -3.83 9.79 -15.10
N GLU A 63 -3.35 8.60 -14.75
CA GLU A 63 -1.96 8.29 -14.44
C GLU A 63 -1.33 7.50 -15.61
N SER A 64 0.00 7.49 -15.69
CA SER A 64 0.72 6.67 -16.67
C SER A 64 0.46 5.18 -16.41
N GLY A 65 0.20 4.45 -17.47
CA GLY A 65 -0.07 3.02 -17.44
C GLY A 65 -1.54 2.66 -17.64
N LEU A 66 -1.77 1.43 -18.10
CA LEU A 66 -3.10 0.86 -18.31
C LEU A 66 -3.60 0.23 -17.01
N TRP A 67 -4.77 0.66 -16.58
CA TRP A 67 -5.46 0.05 -15.44
C TRP A 67 -6.62 -0.79 -15.95
N LEU A 68 -6.76 -1.99 -15.40
CA LEU A 68 -7.76 -2.97 -15.80
C LEU A 68 -8.50 -3.47 -14.58
N LEU A 69 -9.82 -3.38 -14.58
CA LEU A 69 -10.67 -4.04 -13.59
C LEU A 69 -11.20 -5.34 -14.19
N TYR A 70 -10.82 -6.46 -13.60
CA TYR A 70 -11.34 -7.77 -13.90
C TYR A 70 -12.43 -8.15 -12.90
N LEU A 71 -13.55 -8.63 -13.43
CA LEU A 71 -14.67 -9.16 -12.64
C LEU A 71 -15.08 -10.51 -13.21
N ASP A 72 -15.32 -11.49 -12.35
CA ASP A 72 -15.86 -12.79 -12.74
C ASP A 72 -16.92 -13.30 -11.76
N SER A 73 -17.64 -14.32 -12.18
CA SER A 73 -18.54 -15.09 -11.33
C SER A 73 -18.30 -16.57 -11.53
N THR A 74 -18.09 -17.27 -10.41
CA THR A 74 -17.96 -18.74 -10.42
C THR A 74 -19.30 -19.47 -10.32
N PHE A 75 -20.38 -18.73 -10.08
CA PHE A 75 -21.70 -19.33 -9.77
C PHE A 75 -22.70 -19.25 -10.91
N THR A 76 -22.45 -18.44 -11.94
CA THR A 76 -23.38 -18.25 -13.05
C THR A 76 -22.63 -18.22 -14.37
N ASP A 77 -23.15 -18.96 -15.37
CA ASP A 77 -22.65 -18.90 -16.73
C ASP A 77 -23.07 -17.55 -17.37
N GLY A 78 -22.09 -16.83 -17.90
CA GLY A 78 -22.31 -15.56 -18.60
C GLY A 78 -22.93 -14.44 -17.77
N PRO A 79 -22.45 -14.15 -16.53
CA PRO A 79 -23.11 -13.20 -15.62
C PRO A 79 -23.20 -11.79 -16.18
N PHE A 80 -22.37 -11.44 -17.16
CA PHE A 80 -22.32 -10.13 -17.82
C PHE A 80 -22.88 -10.13 -19.24
N ALA A 81 -23.55 -11.23 -19.66
CA ALA A 81 -24.02 -11.41 -21.04
C ALA A 81 -25.07 -10.38 -21.47
N HIS A 82 -25.84 -9.84 -20.51
CA HIS A 82 -26.88 -8.85 -20.73
C HIS A 82 -26.37 -7.41 -20.86
N LEU A 83 -25.08 -7.14 -20.48
CA LEU A 83 -24.53 -5.80 -20.56
C LEU A 83 -24.14 -5.45 -22.00
N HIS A 84 -24.52 -4.28 -22.46
CA HIS A 84 -24.16 -3.73 -23.76
C HIS A 84 -22.99 -2.75 -23.66
N GLN A 85 -22.39 -2.39 -24.81
CA GLN A 85 -21.21 -1.51 -24.83
C GLN A 85 -21.40 -0.16 -24.10
N PRO A 86 -22.53 0.57 -24.23
CA PRO A 86 -22.71 1.83 -23.49
C PRO A 86 -22.71 1.65 -21.97
N GLU A 87 -23.27 0.55 -21.49
CA GLU A 87 -23.29 0.24 -20.04
C GLU A 87 -21.89 -0.12 -19.53
N LEU A 88 -21.13 -0.87 -20.31
CA LEU A 88 -19.75 -1.21 -19.99
C LEU A 88 -18.84 0.03 -19.94
N HIS A 89 -19.01 0.97 -20.87
CA HIS A 89 -18.29 2.25 -20.82
C HIS A 89 -18.67 3.08 -19.60
N THR A 90 -19.96 3.10 -19.26
CA THR A 90 -20.44 3.79 -18.05
C THR A 90 -19.82 3.18 -16.80
N LEU A 91 -19.78 1.86 -16.69
CA LEU A 91 -19.14 1.15 -15.59
C LEU A 91 -17.63 1.45 -15.52
N SER A 92 -16.92 1.40 -16.65
CA SER A 92 -15.49 1.77 -16.71
C SER A 92 -15.26 3.18 -16.16
N TYR A 93 -16.08 4.15 -16.56
CA TYR A 93 -15.97 5.52 -16.08
C TYR A 93 -16.23 5.65 -14.56
N LEU A 94 -17.29 5.00 -14.05
CA LEU A 94 -17.62 5.01 -12.62
C LEU A 94 -16.50 4.38 -11.80
N PHE A 95 -16.03 3.20 -12.16
CA PHE A 95 -14.93 2.54 -11.45
C PHE A 95 -13.62 3.34 -11.54
N ALA A 96 -13.32 3.95 -12.69
CA ALA A 96 -12.16 4.81 -12.83
C ALA A 96 -12.22 6.02 -11.88
N SER A 97 -13.41 6.60 -11.69
CA SER A 97 -13.64 7.69 -10.74
C SER A 97 -13.37 7.27 -9.30
N GLU A 98 -13.88 6.10 -8.90
CA GLU A 98 -13.68 5.56 -7.56
C GLU A 98 -12.21 5.21 -7.29
N VAL A 99 -11.55 4.55 -8.23
CA VAL A 99 -10.12 4.21 -8.11
C VAL A 99 -9.27 5.47 -8.02
N ARG A 100 -9.54 6.52 -8.83
CA ARG A 100 -8.87 7.82 -8.72
C ARG A 100 -9.03 8.43 -7.33
N SER A 101 -10.25 8.42 -6.81
CA SER A 101 -10.54 8.96 -5.46
C SER A 101 -9.78 8.20 -4.38
N ALA A 102 -9.77 6.88 -4.43
CA ALA A 102 -9.06 6.02 -3.49
C ALA A 102 -7.53 6.25 -3.54
N LEU A 103 -6.95 6.38 -4.74
CA LEU A 103 -5.52 6.66 -4.91
C LEU A 103 -5.14 8.05 -4.37
N ARG A 104 -5.97 9.07 -4.59
CA ARG A 104 -5.76 10.41 -4.01
C ARG A 104 -5.77 10.38 -2.49
N LEU A 105 -6.76 9.72 -1.88
CA LEU A 105 -6.86 9.57 -0.43
C LEU A 105 -5.65 8.83 0.15
N LYS A 106 -5.19 7.77 -0.53
CA LYS A 106 -3.99 7.04 -0.13
C LYS A 106 -2.76 7.96 -0.15
N LYS A 107 -2.58 8.74 -1.23
CA LYS A 107 -1.46 9.67 -1.37
C LYS A 107 -1.44 10.69 -0.23
N VAL A 108 -2.56 11.33 0.07
CA VAL A 108 -2.69 12.30 1.17
C VAL A 108 -2.33 11.65 2.51
N ARG A 109 -2.85 10.44 2.79
CA ARG A 109 -2.54 9.72 4.02
C ARG A 109 -1.07 9.35 4.15
N ASP A 110 -0.44 8.94 3.05
CA ASP A 110 0.98 8.60 3.03
C ASP A 110 1.86 9.85 3.26
N GLU A 111 1.48 11.00 2.70
CA GLU A 111 2.13 12.31 2.93
C GLU A 111 1.99 12.75 4.40
N GLU A 112 0.79 12.67 4.97
CA GLU A 112 0.55 12.97 6.40
C GLU A 112 1.39 12.07 7.31
N SER A 113 1.46 10.78 7.00
CA SER A 113 2.26 9.81 7.77
C SER A 113 3.76 10.11 7.70
N ARG A 114 4.26 10.58 6.54
CA ARG A 114 5.65 11.03 6.40
C ARG A 114 5.93 12.27 7.24
N HIS A 115 5.09 13.29 7.15
CA HIS A 115 5.23 14.51 7.93
C HIS A 115 5.15 14.26 9.44
N GLN A 116 4.30 13.32 9.86
CA GLN A 116 4.22 12.94 11.26
C GLN A 116 5.52 12.26 11.75
N LYS A 117 6.10 11.37 10.94
CA LYS A 117 7.39 10.74 11.24
C LYS A 117 8.54 11.75 11.30
N GLU A 118 8.59 12.68 10.33
CA GLU A 118 9.61 13.74 10.31
C GLU A 118 9.51 14.67 11.54
N ARG A 119 8.28 15.06 11.92
CA ARG A 119 8.04 15.84 13.14
C ARG A 119 8.49 15.06 14.40
N PHE A 120 8.13 13.80 14.48
CA PHE A 120 8.55 12.97 15.61
C PHE A 120 10.07 12.86 15.70
N GLN A 121 10.75 12.60 14.58
CA GLN A 121 12.21 12.57 14.53
C GLN A 121 12.85 13.91 14.93
N SER A 122 12.29 15.03 14.49
CA SER A 122 12.81 16.35 14.82
C SER A 122 12.65 16.68 16.32
N VAL A 123 11.54 16.25 16.93
CA VAL A 123 11.31 16.40 18.39
C VAL A 123 12.30 15.55 19.17
N VAL A 124 12.48 14.28 18.79
CA VAL A 124 13.45 13.39 19.44
C VAL A 124 14.88 13.94 19.33
N LEU A 125 15.28 14.45 18.16
CA LEU A 125 16.61 15.06 17.98
C LEU A 125 16.79 16.38 18.75
N GLN A 126 15.72 17.13 19.01
CA GLN A 126 15.77 18.33 19.85
C GLN A 126 15.83 17.99 21.33
N GLU A 127 15.12 16.98 21.78
CA GLU A 127 15.23 16.47 23.16
C GLU A 127 16.63 15.92 23.42
N ASP A 128 17.23 15.17 22.50
CA ASP A 128 18.62 14.69 22.60
C ASP A 128 19.64 15.84 22.79
N ARG A 129 19.46 16.97 22.11
CA ARG A 129 20.33 18.14 22.26
C ARG A 129 20.19 18.84 23.62
N ASN A 130 18.99 18.77 24.20
CA ASN A 130 18.73 19.40 25.50
C ASN A 130 19.15 18.54 26.70
N ILE A 131 19.30 17.23 26.51
CA ILE A 131 19.59 16.27 27.57
C ILE A 131 21.08 15.95 27.67
N ALA A 132 21.82 15.93 26.57
CA ALA A 132 23.27 15.71 26.61
C ALA A 132 24.03 16.63 27.58
N PRO A 133 23.67 17.93 27.71
CA PRO A 133 24.27 18.81 28.72
C PRO A 133 23.93 18.48 30.17
N LEU A 134 22.81 17.76 30.42
CA LEU A 134 22.34 17.43 31.76
C LEU A 134 23.17 16.29 32.44
N PHE A 135 23.77 15.43 31.61
CA PHE A 135 24.47 14.24 32.10
C PHE A 135 26.01 14.40 32.26
N GLY A 136 26.59 15.50 31.82
CA GLY A 136 28.04 15.71 31.84
C GLY A 136 28.79 14.76 30.87
N THR A 137 30.11 14.95 30.75
CA THR A 137 30.94 14.23 29.75
C THR A 137 31.23 12.77 30.11
N GLY A 138 30.86 12.29 31.32
CA GLY A 138 31.17 10.93 31.79
C GLY A 138 30.13 9.86 31.46
N LEU A 139 28.94 10.24 30.93
CA LEU A 139 27.82 9.31 30.69
C LEU A 139 27.54 9.04 29.22
N GLY A 140 28.43 9.46 28.31
CA GLY A 140 28.27 9.29 26.87
C GLY A 140 28.10 7.83 26.45
N GLU A 141 28.92 6.93 26.95
CA GLU A 141 28.86 5.49 26.68
C GLU A 141 27.54 4.86 27.17
N LEU A 142 27.07 5.31 28.36
CA LEU A 142 25.82 4.82 28.93
C LEU A 142 24.60 5.28 28.09
N LEU A 143 24.60 6.51 27.60
CA LEU A 143 23.57 7.02 26.72
C LEU A 143 23.52 6.27 25.38
N GLU A 144 24.66 5.89 24.82
CA GLU A 144 24.72 5.05 23.62
C GLU A 144 24.15 3.65 23.88
N GLN A 145 24.45 3.05 25.05
CA GLN A 145 23.86 1.76 25.41
C GLN A 145 22.33 1.85 25.55
N VAL A 146 21.83 2.90 26.21
CA VAL A 146 20.36 3.14 26.33
C VAL A 146 19.71 3.26 24.95
N ARG A 147 20.31 4.02 24.03
CA ARG A 147 19.82 4.15 22.67
C ARG A 147 19.77 2.82 21.92
N HIS A 148 20.78 1.98 22.08
CA HIS A 148 20.79 0.64 21.45
C HIS A 148 19.69 -0.26 21.97
N VAL A 149 19.37 -0.17 23.26
CA VAL A 149 18.36 -1.02 23.88
C VAL A 149 16.94 -0.47 23.67
N SER A 150 16.77 0.87 23.61
CA SER A 150 15.45 1.51 23.43
C SER A 150 14.73 1.16 22.11
N VAL A 151 15.45 0.66 21.11
CA VAL A 151 14.86 0.18 19.83
C VAL A 151 14.43 -1.30 19.90
N THR A 152 14.59 -1.96 21.06
CA THR A 152 14.23 -3.37 21.28
C THR A 152 13.10 -3.47 22.29
N ASP A 153 12.32 -4.56 22.24
CA ASP A 153 11.28 -4.87 23.25
C ASP A 153 11.87 -5.56 24.50
N ALA A 154 13.18 -5.52 24.71
CA ALA A 154 13.83 -6.16 25.83
C ALA A 154 13.58 -5.37 27.14
N PRO A 155 13.28 -6.05 28.26
CA PRO A 155 13.17 -5.38 29.55
C PRO A 155 14.52 -4.85 30.02
N VAL A 156 14.57 -3.59 30.43
CA VAL A 156 15.78 -2.90 30.90
C VAL A 156 15.66 -2.57 32.37
N LEU A 157 16.69 -2.88 33.15
CA LEU A 157 16.79 -2.53 34.54
C LEU A 157 17.88 -1.46 34.74
N ILE A 158 17.49 -0.27 35.22
CA ILE A 158 18.41 0.83 35.52
C ILE A 158 18.73 0.85 37.03
N LEU A 159 19.98 0.63 37.40
CA LEU A 159 20.45 0.63 38.75
C LEU A 159 21.35 1.86 39.05
N GLY A 160 21.26 2.39 40.27
CA GLY A 160 22.07 3.51 40.69
C GLY A 160 21.56 4.13 41.99
N GLU A 161 22.32 5.02 42.58
CA GLU A 161 21.98 5.73 43.85
C GLU A 161 20.77 6.65 43.66
N THR A 162 20.14 7.04 44.78
CA THR A 162 19.01 7.99 44.73
C THR A 162 19.50 9.36 44.23
N GLY A 163 18.75 9.97 43.28
CA GLY A 163 19.09 11.30 42.76
C GLY A 163 20.03 11.33 41.54
N VAL A 164 20.58 10.20 41.07
CA VAL A 164 21.52 10.16 39.93
C VAL A 164 20.86 10.30 38.55
N GLY A 165 19.56 10.58 38.48
CA GLY A 165 18.88 10.81 37.21
C GLY A 165 18.34 9.55 36.50
N LYS A 166 18.12 8.43 37.22
CA LYS A 166 17.58 7.18 36.65
C LYS A 166 16.23 7.39 35.91
N GLU A 167 15.37 8.25 36.49
CA GLU A 167 14.06 8.54 35.89
C GLU A 167 14.19 9.31 34.57
N VAL A 168 15.17 10.22 34.50
CA VAL A 168 15.45 10.96 33.26
C VAL A 168 15.98 10.00 32.18
N MET A 169 16.82 9.05 32.57
CA MET A 169 17.35 8.01 31.68
C MET A 169 16.28 7.06 31.19
N ALA A 170 15.29 6.69 32.01
CA ALA A 170 14.23 5.77 31.67
C ALA A 170 13.19 6.38 30.70
N ARG A 171 13.18 7.69 30.53
CA ARG A 171 12.29 8.41 29.62
C ARG A 171 12.90 8.66 28.23
N GLN A 172 14.14 8.23 28.02
CA GLN A 172 14.85 8.28 26.75
C GLN A 172 14.44 7.11 25.83
#